data_356a80d61dce608686a949a6ee9eb524
#
_entry.id   356a80d61dce608686a949a6ee9eb524
#
_cell.length_a   1.000
_cell.length_b   1.000
_cell.length_c   1.000
_cell.angle_alpha   90.00
_cell.angle_beta   90.00
_cell.angle_gamma   90.00
#
_symmetry.space_group_name_H-M   'P 1'
#
loop_
_entity.id
_entity.type
_entity.pdbx_description
1 polymer ?
#
loop_
_entity_poly.entity_id
_entity_poly.type
_entity_poly.pdbx_seq_one_letter_code
_entity_poly.pdbx_strand_id
1 'polypeptide(L)'
;GHYRAAGKVLAGQANIPTRLWISPPTKMDARQLSEEGYYATFDTAVARMEMPGCSLCMGNQARVADNATVVSTSPRNFPNRLGKGANVYLSSAELAAVCALLGKIPTFAEYMKYMGEIGTKGAEIYRYLNFNQVEEYQQVADTVKLAA
;
A
#
# COMPACT_ATOMS: atom_id res chain seq x y z
N GLY A 1 6.96 1.93 3.65
CA GLY A 1 7.13 0.55 3.16
C GLY A 1 6.03 0.13 2.21
N HIS A 2 4.80 0.03 2.66
CA HIS A 2 3.67 -0.49 1.88
C HIS A 2 3.48 0.23 0.53
N TYR A 3 3.57 1.55 0.51
CA TYR A 3 3.45 2.33 -0.74
C TYR A 3 4.64 2.12 -1.67
N ARG A 4 5.84 2.00 -1.11
CA ARG A 4 7.04 1.71 -1.92
C ARG A 4 6.95 0.32 -2.55
N ALA A 5 6.49 -0.68 -1.78
CA ALA A 5 6.27 -2.03 -2.30
C ALA A 5 5.23 -2.04 -3.43
N ALA A 6 4.06 -1.43 -3.21
CA ALA A 6 3.04 -1.29 -4.25
C ALA A 6 3.55 -0.52 -5.47
N GLY A 7 4.29 0.57 -5.26
CA GLY A 7 4.89 1.37 -6.33
C GLY A 7 5.93 0.59 -7.15
N LYS A 8 6.72 -0.28 -6.52
CA LYS A 8 7.64 -1.17 -7.26
C LYS A 8 6.88 -2.16 -8.15
N VAL A 9 5.80 -2.74 -7.64
CA VAL A 9 4.93 -3.64 -8.45
C VAL A 9 4.29 -2.91 -9.62
N LEU A 10 3.88 -1.66 -9.43
CA LEU A 10 3.18 -0.85 -10.43
C LEU A 10 4.13 -0.06 -11.36
N ALA A 11 5.45 -0.11 -11.12
CA ALA A 11 6.42 0.65 -11.91
C ALA A 11 6.34 0.29 -13.41
N GLY A 12 6.21 1.31 -14.25
CA GLY A 12 6.11 1.15 -15.70
C GLY A 12 4.77 0.60 -16.20
N GLN A 13 3.80 0.39 -15.31
CA GLN A 13 2.47 -0.08 -15.68
C GLN A 13 1.54 1.10 -15.95
N ALA A 14 0.86 1.07 -17.08
CA ALA A 14 -0.15 2.06 -17.44
C ALA A 14 -1.49 1.36 -17.68
N ASN A 15 -2.59 2.08 -17.40
CA ASN A 15 -3.94 1.59 -17.70
C ASN A 15 -4.26 0.23 -17.07
N ILE A 16 -4.04 0.10 -15.77
CA ILE A 16 -4.41 -1.12 -15.03
C ILE A 16 -5.93 -1.38 -15.12
N PRO A 17 -6.35 -2.66 -15.13
CA PRO A 17 -7.77 -3.01 -15.38
C PRO A 17 -8.71 -2.72 -14.20
N THR A 18 -8.19 -2.27 -13.06
CA THR A 18 -8.96 -2.01 -11.85
C THR A 18 -8.98 -0.53 -11.48
N ARG A 19 -9.92 -0.14 -10.64
CA ARG A 19 -9.86 1.15 -9.94
C ARG A 19 -8.97 1.03 -8.73
N LEU A 20 -7.87 1.75 -8.71
CA LEU A 20 -6.95 1.79 -7.58
C LEU A 20 -7.09 3.11 -6.84
N TRP A 21 -7.30 3.05 -5.53
CA TRP A 21 -7.33 4.22 -4.65
C TRP A 21 -6.20 4.14 -3.65
N ILE A 22 -5.50 5.24 -3.48
CA ILE A 22 -4.34 5.35 -2.60
C ILE A 22 -4.52 6.55 -1.67
N SER A 23 -4.42 6.31 -0.36
CA SER A 23 -4.45 7.36 0.65
C SER A 23 -3.27 7.18 1.60
N PRO A 24 -2.24 8.03 1.53
CA PRO A 24 -1.13 8.00 2.48
C PRO A 24 -1.63 8.25 3.92
N PRO A 25 -1.00 7.67 4.95
CA PRO A 25 -1.47 7.82 6.31
C PRO A 25 -1.29 9.25 6.85
N THR A 26 -0.22 9.94 6.44
CA THR A 26 0.08 11.31 6.88
C THR A 26 0.53 12.20 5.73
N LYS A 27 0.50 13.53 5.96
CA LYS A 27 1.06 14.51 5.01
C LYS A 27 2.57 14.34 4.82
N MET A 28 3.29 13.89 5.85
CA MET A 28 4.73 13.59 5.76
C MET A 28 4.98 12.41 4.82
N ASP A 29 4.20 11.33 4.94
CA ASP A 29 4.30 10.19 4.04
C ASP A 29 3.98 10.60 2.60
N ALA A 30 2.93 11.39 2.39
CA ALA A 30 2.57 11.91 1.07
C ALA A 30 3.71 12.71 0.44
N ARG A 31 4.32 13.64 1.22
CA ARG A 31 5.46 14.42 0.77
C ARG A 31 6.64 13.54 0.40
N GLN A 32 7.03 12.63 1.28
CA GLN A 32 8.15 11.72 1.05
C GLN A 32 7.94 10.84 -0.19
N LEU A 33 6.74 10.27 -0.37
CA LEU A 33 6.39 9.49 -1.56
C LEU A 33 6.44 10.32 -2.84
N SER A 34 6.07 11.59 -2.77
CA SER A 34 6.18 12.53 -3.89
C SER A 34 7.63 12.82 -4.23
N GLU A 35 8.47 13.13 -3.24
CA GLU A 35 9.91 13.36 -3.40
C GLU A 35 10.65 12.13 -3.95
N GLU A 36 10.20 10.92 -3.59
CA GLU A 36 10.74 9.66 -4.09
C GLU A 36 10.18 9.25 -5.48
N GLY A 37 9.27 10.03 -6.07
CA GLY A 37 8.70 9.78 -7.40
C GLY A 37 7.55 8.77 -7.43
N TYR A 38 7.08 8.25 -6.30
CA TYR A 38 6.00 7.26 -6.28
C TYR A 38 4.65 7.83 -6.71
N TYR A 39 4.42 9.13 -6.51
CA TYR A 39 3.20 9.77 -7.00
C TYR A 39 3.10 9.71 -8.52
N ALA A 40 4.21 9.95 -9.24
CA ALA A 40 4.25 9.81 -10.69
C ALA A 40 4.01 8.34 -11.13
N THR A 41 4.54 7.38 -10.38
CA THR A 41 4.29 5.95 -10.64
C THR A 41 2.80 5.60 -10.50
N PHE A 42 2.16 6.07 -9.43
CA PHE A 42 0.74 5.81 -9.20
C PHE A 42 -0.16 6.55 -10.20
N ASP A 43 0.20 7.77 -10.59
CA ASP A 43 -0.50 8.53 -11.62
C ASP A 43 -0.43 7.83 -12.99
N THR A 44 0.74 7.32 -13.36
CA THR A 44 0.91 6.51 -14.58
C THR A 44 0.01 5.27 -14.57
N ALA A 45 -0.14 4.63 -13.42
CA ALA A 45 -1.07 3.50 -13.23
C ALA A 45 -2.55 3.93 -13.12
N VAL A 46 -2.84 5.23 -13.29
CA VAL A 46 -4.19 5.82 -13.19
C VAL A 46 -4.81 5.58 -11.80
N ALA A 47 -3.99 5.56 -10.76
CA ALA A 47 -4.48 5.48 -9.40
C ALA A 47 -5.09 6.82 -8.94
N ARG A 48 -6.23 6.76 -8.26
CA ARG A 48 -6.81 7.91 -7.60
C ARG A 48 -6.09 8.17 -6.29
N MET A 49 -5.37 9.28 -6.24
CA MET A 49 -4.69 9.73 -5.01
C MET A 49 -5.68 10.51 -4.14
N GLU A 50 -5.84 10.07 -2.91
CA GLU A 50 -6.73 10.69 -1.94
C GLU A 50 -5.94 11.47 -0.88
N MET A 51 -6.65 12.36 -0.18
CA MET A 51 -6.05 13.12 0.92
C MET A 51 -5.44 12.18 1.96
N PRO A 52 -4.27 12.52 2.51
CA PRO A 52 -3.68 11.76 3.60
C PRO A 52 -4.62 11.60 4.79
N GLY A 53 -4.71 10.38 5.31
CA GLY A 53 -5.55 10.07 6.46
C GLY A 53 -6.22 8.71 6.39
N CYS A 54 -7.20 8.48 7.25
CA CYS A 54 -7.88 7.20 7.41
C CYS A 54 -9.32 7.18 6.84
N SER A 55 -9.70 8.12 6.01
CA SER A 55 -11.07 8.23 5.50
C SER A 55 -11.45 7.08 4.56
N LEU A 56 -10.52 6.62 3.71
CA LEU A 56 -10.75 5.43 2.88
C LEU A 56 -10.99 4.17 3.71
N CYS A 57 -10.24 3.98 4.78
CA CYS A 57 -10.39 2.79 5.61
C CYS A 57 -11.73 2.75 6.38
N MET A 58 -12.35 3.90 6.59
CA MET A 58 -13.68 4.02 7.20
C MET A 58 -14.82 4.01 6.17
N GLY A 59 -14.52 4.05 4.86
CA GLY A 59 -15.53 4.14 3.82
C GLY A 59 -16.20 5.52 3.70
N ASN A 60 -15.61 6.55 4.30
CA ASN A 60 -16.19 7.90 4.30
C ASN A 60 -15.81 8.72 3.07
N GLN A 61 -14.60 8.51 2.54
CA GLN A 61 -14.05 9.32 1.45
C GLN A 61 -14.45 8.79 0.07
N ALA A 62 -14.65 7.49 -0.06
CA ALA A 62 -15.06 6.87 -1.29
C ALA A 62 -15.90 5.61 -1.02
N ARG A 63 -16.84 5.36 -1.89
CA ARG A 63 -17.69 4.17 -1.85
C ARG A 63 -17.66 3.47 -3.21
N VAL A 64 -17.70 2.16 -3.17
CA VAL A 64 -17.81 1.32 -4.37
C VAL A 64 -19.27 1.07 -4.73
N ALA A 65 -19.51 0.59 -5.94
CA ALA A 65 -20.83 0.16 -6.38
C ALA A 65 -21.36 -0.99 -5.50
N ASP A 66 -22.68 -1.15 -5.47
CA ASP A 66 -23.33 -2.24 -4.76
C ASP A 66 -22.78 -3.60 -5.25
N ASN A 67 -22.54 -4.51 -4.31
CA ASN A 67 -22.00 -5.85 -4.54
C ASN A 67 -20.61 -5.89 -5.23
N ALA A 68 -19.88 -4.80 -5.28
CA ALA A 68 -18.54 -4.78 -5.86
C ALA A 68 -17.56 -5.64 -5.04
N THR A 69 -16.57 -6.21 -5.73
CA THR A 69 -15.44 -6.89 -5.10
C THR A 69 -14.30 -5.91 -4.88
N VAL A 70 -13.76 -5.90 -3.67
CA VAL A 70 -12.69 -4.97 -3.25
C VAL A 70 -11.59 -5.72 -2.55
N VAL A 71 -10.34 -5.43 -2.93
CA VAL A 71 -9.14 -5.82 -2.18
C VAL A 71 -8.67 -4.60 -1.39
N SER A 72 -8.52 -4.75 -0.08
CA SER A 72 -8.28 -3.62 0.83
C SER A 72 -7.12 -3.91 1.79
N THR A 73 -6.25 -2.93 1.98
CA THR A 73 -5.16 -2.97 2.97
C THR A 73 -5.59 -2.47 4.35
N SER A 74 -6.84 -2.01 4.50
CA SER A 74 -7.38 -1.58 5.78
C SER A 74 -7.69 -2.77 6.70
N PRO A 75 -7.32 -2.73 7.98
CA PRO A 75 -7.59 -3.82 8.91
C PRO A 75 -9.07 -3.94 9.33
N ARG A 76 -9.91 -2.98 8.95
CA ARG A 76 -11.35 -2.98 9.25
C ARG A 76 -12.12 -3.73 8.18
N ASN A 77 -13.05 -4.59 8.58
CA ASN A 77 -13.92 -5.30 7.65
C ASN A 77 -15.29 -5.58 8.26
N PHE A 78 -16.12 -4.54 8.37
CA PHE A 78 -17.50 -4.65 8.79
C PHE A 78 -18.45 -4.56 7.59
N PRO A 79 -19.67 -5.11 7.70
CA PRO A 79 -20.62 -5.11 6.59
C PRO A 79 -20.87 -3.71 6.00
N ASN A 80 -20.94 -3.64 4.69
CA ASN A 80 -21.22 -2.41 3.94
C ASN A 80 -20.22 -1.26 4.16
N ARG A 81 -19.04 -1.53 4.73
CA ARG A 81 -18.01 -0.51 4.99
C ARG A 81 -17.70 0.35 3.76
N LEU A 82 -17.44 -0.28 2.62
CA LEU A 82 -17.06 0.42 1.37
C LEU A 82 -18.23 0.60 0.40
N GLY A 83 -19.32 -0.16 0.55
CA GLY A 83 -20.50 -0.12 -0.30
C GLY A 83 -21.50 -1.18 0.12
N LYS A 84 -22.75 -1.03 -0.28
CA LYS A 84 -23.81 -1.97 0.03
C LYS A 84 -23.52 -3.33 -0.60
N GLY A 85 -23.45 -4.38 0.21
CA GLY A 85 -23.19 -5.74 -0.25
C GLY A 85 -21.78 -5.95 -0.82
N ALA A 86 -20.83 -5.02 -0.62
CA ALA A 86 -19.49 -5.16 -1.14
C ALA A 86 -18.74 -6.34 -0.50
N ASN A 87 -18.11 -7.17 -1.35
CA ASN A 87 -17.24 -8.27 -0.94
C ASN A 87 -15.84 -7.75 -0.73
N VAL A 88 -15.41 -7.59 0.51
CA VAL A 88 -14.11 -7.00 0.86
C VAL A 88 -13.13 -8.09 1.31
N TYR A 89 -12.00 -8.18 0.61
CA TYR A 89 -10.88 -9.06 0.92
C TYR A 89 -9.75 -8.24 1.52
N LEU A 90 -9.29 -8.60 2.72
CA LEU A 90 -8.14 -7.95 3.35
C LEU A 90 -6.83 -8.51 2.79
N SER A 91 -5.87 -7.63 2.52
CA SER A 91 -4.60 -8.02 1.90
C SER A 91 -3.43 -7.14 2.35
N SER A 92 -2.22 -7.56 2.01
CA SER A 92 -1.05 -6.69 2.01
C SER A 92 -1.10 -5.69 0.84
N ALA A 93 -0.27 -4.66 0.88
CA ALA A 93 -0.17 -3.67 -0.20
C ALA A 93 0.39 -4.30 -1.48
N GLU A 94 1.33 -5.21 -1.36
CA GLU A 94 1.92 -5.96 -2.46
C GLU A 94 0.86 -6.79 -3.18
N LEU A 95 0.06 -7.54 -2.41
CA LEU A 95 -1.02 -8.34 -2.99
C LEU A 95 -2.09 -7.45 -3.64
N ALA A 96 -2.45 -6.33 -3.01
CA ALA A 96 -3.39 -5.37 -3.58
C ALA A 96 -2.88 -4.80 -4.92
N ALA A 97 -1.59 -4.48 -5.01
CA ALA A 97 -0.97 -3.99 -6.25
C ALA A 97 -0.99 -5.06 -7.35
N VAL A 98 -0.66 -6.32 -7.02
CA VAL A 98 -0.75 -7.43 -7.99
C VAL A 98 -2.19 -7.68 -8.44
N CYS A 99 -3.17 -7.62 -7.52
CA CYS A 99 -4.58 -7.70 -7.87
C CYS A 99 -4.99 -6.56 -8.82
N ALA A 100 -4.47 -5.36 -8.58
CA ALA A 100 -4.76 -4.20 -9.43
C ALA A 100 -4.23 -4.40 -10.86
N LEU A 101 -3.03 -4.96 -11.01
CA LEU A 101 -2.44 -5.28 -12.31
C LEU A 101 -3.20 -6.38 -13.07
N LEU A 102 -3.60 -7.43 -12.35
CA LEU A 102 -4.19 -8.61 -12.98
C LEU A 102 -5.72 -8.51 -13.14
N GLY A 103 -6.38 -7.58 -12.44
CA GLY A 103 -7.84 -7.49 -12.40
C GLY A 103 -8.52 -8.64 -11.63
N LYS A 104 -7.76 -9.43 -10.90
CA LYS A 104 -8.23 -10.60 -10.14
C LYS A 104 -7.33 -10.87 -8.93
N ILE A 105 -7.80 -11.71 -8.01
CA ILE A 105 -6.94 -12.26 -6.97
C ILE A 105 -6.00 -13.28 -7.63
N PRO A 106 -4.67 -13.12 -7.53
CA PRO A 106 -3.71 -13.99 -8.18
C PRO A 106 -3.65 -15.38 -7.53
N THR A 107 -3.23 -16.36 -8.30
CA THR A 107 -2.70 -17.61 -7.74
C THR A 107 -1.35 -17.35 -7.07
N PHE A 108 -0.90 -18.27 -6.21
CA PHE A 108 0.41 -18.17 -5.57
C PHE A 108 1.55 -18.03 -6.61
N ALA A 109 1.51 -18.78 -7.68
CA ALA A 109 2.54 -18.72 -8.73
C ALA A 109 2.55 -17.37 -9.47
N GLU A 110 1.38 -16.79 -9.74
CA GLU A 110 1.28 -15.46 -10.33
C GLU A 110 1.82 -14.38 -9.38
N TYR A 111 1.45 -14.44 -8.10
CA TYR A 111 1.93 -13.51 -7.08
C TYR A 111 3.45 -13.54 -6.93
N MET A 112 4.05 -14.73 -6.86
CA MET A 112 5.48 -14.89 -6.67
C MET A 112 6.35 -14.34 -7.81
N LYS A 113 5.79 -14.17 -9.02
CA LYS A 113 6.50 -13.51 -10.12
C LYS A 113 6.85 -12.06 -9.82
N TYR A 114 6.02 -11.38 -9.03
CA TYR A 114 6.22 -9.97 -8.63
C TYR A 114 7.01 -9.84 -7.34
N MET A 115 7.02 -10.87 -6.48
CA MET A 115 7.64 -10.80 -5.16
C MET A 115 9.14 -11.00 -5.15
N GLY A 116 9.73 -11.60 -6.17
CA GLY A 116 11.17 -11.82 -6.25
C GLY A 116 11.96 -10.50 -6.16
N GLU A 117 11.54 -9.48 -6.90
CA GLU A 117 12.17 -8.16 -6.87
C GLU A 117 11.95 -7.42 -5.54
N ILE A 118 10.75 -7.53 -4.98
CA ILE A 118 10.44 -6.95 -3.67
C ILE A 118 11.32 -7.57 -2.58
N GLY A 119 11.49 -8.90 -2.59
CA GLY A 119 12.30 -9.61 -1.61
C GLY A 119 13.77 -9.19 -1.65
N THR A 120 14.34 -9.03 -2.84
CA THR A 120 15.75 -8.61 -2.99
C THR A 120 16.00 -7.15 -2.56
N LYS A 121 14.99 -6.29 -2.65
CA LYS A 121 15.06 -4.86 -2.28
C LYS A 121 14.37 -4.54 -0.95
N GLY A 122 14.13 -5.55 -0.13
CA GLY A 122 13.36 -5.42 1.11
C GLY A 122 13.90 -4.34 2.06
N ALA A 123 15.21 -4.26 2.25
CA ALA A 123 15.84 -3.24 3.10
C ALA A 123 15.60 -1.80 2.60
N GLU A 124 15.60 -1.58 1.29
CA GLU A 124 15.30 -0.28 0.69
C GLU A 124 13.81 0.07 0.80
N ILE A 125 12.94 -0.90 0.49
CA ILE A 125 11.50 -0.71 0.44
C ILE A 125 10.94 -0.45 1.84
N TYR A 126 11.35 -1.26 2.83
CA TYR A 126 10.84 -1.23 4.21
C TYR A 126 11.76 -0.50 5.18
N ARG A 127 12.58 0.43 4.68
CA ARG A 127 13.59 1.16 5.46
C ARG A 127 13.04 1.92 6.68
N TYR A 128 11.76 2.25 6.70
CA TYR A 128 11.15 2.89 7.87
C TYR A 128 11.09 2.00 9.11
N LEU A 129 11.26 0.68 8.95
CA LEU A 129 11.42 -0.27 10.06
C LEU A 129 12.87 -0.37 10.54
N ASN A 130 13.80 0.22 9.82
CA ASN A 130 15.22 0.24 10.17
C ASN A 130 15.50 1.44 11.07
N PHE A 131 14.94 1.45 12.28
CA PHE A 131 15.09 2.54 13.25
C PHE A 131 16.55 2.83 13.58
N ASN A 132 17.43 1.82 13.51
CA ASN A 132 18.86 1.97 13.68
C ASN A 132 19.55 2.84 12.60
N GLN A 133 18.84 3.19 11.53
CA GLN A 133 19.32 4.10 10.47
C GLN A 133 18.77 5.54 10.64
N VAL A 134 17.92 5.77 11.62
CA VAL A 134 17.42 7.10 11.98
C VAL A 134 18.38 7.73 12.97
N GLU A 135 18.98 8.85 12.63
CA GLU A 135 20.07 9.48 13.40
C GLU A 135 19.68 9.76 14.85
N GLU A 136 18.51 10.35 15.06
CA GLU A 136 18.01 10.62 16.41
C GLU A 136 17.77 9.32 17.22
N TYR A 137 17.44 8.25 16.56
CA TYR A 137 17.21 6.95 17.20
C TYR A 137 18.52 6.23 17.48
N GLN A 138 19.52 6.35 16.62
CA GLN A 138 20.86 5.80 16.82
C GLN A 138 21.50 6.33 18.10
N GLN A 139 21.33 7.62 18.40
CA GLN A 139 21.86 8.26 19.61
C GLN A 139 21.30 7.69 20.91
N VAL A 140 20.12 7.08 20.86
CA VAL A 140 19.41 6.54 22.04
C VAL A 140 19.42 5.02 22.07
N ALA A 141 19.59 4.35 20.92
CA ALA A 141 19.49 2.89 20.80
C ALA A 141 20.47 2.15 21.72
N ASP A 142 21.69 2.64 21.83
CA ASP A 142 22.74 2.05 22.66
C ASP A 142 22.52 2.26 24.17
N THR A 143 21.60 3.16 24.54
CA THR A 143 21.27 3.43 25.96
C THR A 143 20.11 2.59 26.47
N VAL A 144 19.35 1.94 25.56
CA VAL A 144 18.21 1.11 25.91
C VAL A 144 18.69 -0.29 26.31
N LYS A 145 18.73 -0.56 27.62
CA LYS A 145 18.92 -1.93 28.12
C LYS A 145 17.59 -2.67 28.00
N LEU A 146 17.54 -3.67 27.11
CA LEU A 146 16.42 -4.61 27.10
C LEU A 146 16.42 -5.34 28.44
N ALA A 147 15.28 -5.30 29.14
CA ALA A 147 15.09 -6.15 30.31
C ALA A 147 15.14 -7.61 29.87
N ALA A 148 16.03 -8.39 30.49
CA ALA A 148 16.18 -9.82 30.27
C ALA A 148 15.00 -10.60 30.84
#